data_83d8d85d9980c9b29c2c9eb813d886ed
#
_entry.id   83d8d85d9980c9b29c2c9eb813d886ed
#
_cell.length_a   1.000
_cell.length_b   1.000
_cell.length_c   1.000
_cell.angle_alpha   90.00
_cell.angle_beta   90.00
_cell.angle_gamma   90.00
#
_symmetry.space_group_name_H-M   'P 1'
#
loop_
_entity.id
_entity.type
_entity.pdbx_description
1 polymer ?
#
loop_
_entity_poly.entity_id
_entity_poly.type
_entity_poly.pdbx_seq_one_letter_code
_entity_poly.pdbx_strand_id
1 'polypeptide(L)'
;MRKQFPELLQDSSHHFKLFHELMSRKIHEILLVSTPYDAWIMQEDTLLSERIINEYQGLNLSRPPRLTWASRAEEALQLLEEKGFDMVITMPHVADMDAFELGGRIKERYPDLPVILFSHNRMPTRECVIDPANRPQGIDRMFNWTGNTDLLLASIKCAEDRLNADHDTERAGIRVILFVEDSPYYLSSVLPILYKELVSQTQAVMELGLNEEHRLMTMRARPKILVSEDYEEALELYQRYEPYIMGIISDLRFPKQCRIEEEAGVELLSRIKREHFDIPMALMSSESGKARLAERLPADFVDKNALDLHERIRSFLKERLGFGAFVFRSPEGEAIASASDLRSLEDQLASIPQESFVRHCNHNDFSRWLFARTEISLANIFRPLRAEDFQDVESHRRYLISSIRRRRKLRQKGVVVDFDPEDFDPETEFMKIGTGSLGGK
;
A
#
# COMPACT_ATOMS: atom_id res chain seq x y z
N MET A 1 -38.42 -5.54 2.03
CA MET A 1 -37.96 -4.30 1.34
C MET A 1 -36.80 -4.71 0.45
N ARG A 2 -36.92 -4.70 -0.88
CA ARG A 2 -35.79 -4.96 -1.78
C ARG A 2 -34.85 -3.76 -1.67
N LYS A 3 -33.64 -3.96 -1.09
CA LYS A 3 -32.55 -2.99 -1.22
C LYS A 3 -32.27 -2.81 -2.71
N GLN A 4 -32.55 -1.63 -3.26
CA GLN A 4 -32.10 -1.26 -4.60
C GLN A 4 -30.57 -1.21 -4.51
N PHE A 5 -29.90 -2.20 -5.11
CA PHE A 5 -28.45 -2.22 -5.24
C PHE A 5 -28.04 -1.06 -6.16
N PRO A 6 -27.09 -0.22 -5.76
CA PRO A 6 -26.78 1.01 -6.47
C PRO A 6 -26.31 0.74 -7.91
N GLU A 7 -26.68 1.62 -8.83
CA GLU A 7 -26.23 1.68 -10.23
C GLU A 7 -24.73 2.01 -10.41
N LEU A 8 -23.89 1.63 -9.46
CA LEU A 8 -22.47 1.93 -9.34
C LEU A 8 -21.59 1.36 -10.48
N LEU A 9 -22.18 0.67 -11.46
CA LEU A 9 -21.44 0.11 -12.60
C LEU A 9 -21.57 0.94 -13.89
N GLN A 10 -22.17 2.14 -13.85
CA GLN A 10 -22.56 2.82 -15.08
C GLN A 10 -21.50 3.66 -15.76
N ASP A 11 -20.32 3.94 -15.13
CA ASP A 11 -19.39 4.86 -15.78
C ASP A 11 -17.92 4.45 -15.68
N SER A 12 -17.42 3.78 -16.74
CA SER A 12 -15.99 3.50 -16.91
C SER A 12 -15.17 4.79 -17.08
N SER A 13 -15.76 5.85 -17.67
CA SER A 13 -15.12 7.14 -17.87
C SER A 13 -14.93 7.90 -16.56
N HIS A 14 -15.83 7.72 -15.60
CA HIS A 14 -15.72 8.33 -14.27
C HIS A 14 -14.61 7.71 -13.44
N HIS A 15 -14.42 6.39 -13.53
CA HIS A 15 -13.30 5.69 -12.88
C HIS A 15 -11.94 6.11 -13.42
N PHE A 16 -11.83 6.34 -14.73
CA PHE A 16 -10.60 6.80 -15.35
C PHE A 16 -10.17 8.18 -14.83
N LYS A 17 -11.08 9.13 -14.78
CA LYS A 17 -10.82 10.48 -14.24
C LYS A 17 -10.41 10.40 -12.76
N LEU A 18 -11.05 9.53 -11.98
CA LEU A 18 -10.79 9.38 -10.56
C LEU A 18 -9.33 8.95 -10.29
N PHE A 19 -8.81 7.98 -11.03
CA PHE A 19 -7.43 7.51 -10.84
C PHE A 19 -6.35 8.52 -11.22
N HIS A 20 -6.66 9.49 -12.09
CA HIS A 20 -5.74 10.58 -12.38
C HIS A 20 -5.53 11.53 -11.20
N GLU A 21 -6.54 11.67 -10.35
CA GLU A 21 -6.50 12.52 -9.15
C GLU A 21 -5.73 11.88 -7.99
N LEU A 22 -5.53 10.54 -8.02
CA LEU A 22 -4.83 9.82 -6.96
C LEU A 22 -3.33 10.14 -6.93
N MET A 23 -2.74 10.03 -5.74
CA MET A 23 -1.32 10.32 -5.51
C MET A 23 -0.96 11.74 -5.98
N SER A 24 -1.79 12.71 -5.63
CA SER A 24 -1.62 14.12 -6.04
C SER A 24 -0.36 14.75 -5.41
N ARG A 25 -0.03 14.33 -4.18
CA ARG A 25 1.17 14.77 -3.46
C ARG A 25 2.30 13.75 -3.64
N LYS A 26 3.08 13.93 -4.71
CA LYS A 26 4.29 13.12 -4.98
C LYS A 26 5.53 13.88 -4.55
N ILE A 27 6.53 13.12 -4.15
CA ILE A 27 7.83 13.67 -3.79
C ILE A 27 8.71 13.71 -5.04
N HIS A 28 9.00 14.91 -5.52
CA HIS A 28 9.84 15.20 -6.68
C HIS A 28 11.14 15.91 -6.32
N GLU A 29 11.13 16.75 -5.29
CA GLU A 29 12.27 17.52 -4.85
C GLU A 29 12.61 17.18 -3.40
N ILE A 30 13.77 16.60 -3.16
CA ILE A 30 14.24 16.18 -1.84
C ILE A 30 15.46 17.02 -1.47
N LEU A 31 15.42 17.63 -0.28
CA LEU A 31 16.56 18.28 0.32
C LEU A 31 17.27 17.28 1.24
N LEU A 32 18.51 16.93 0.90
CA LEU A 32 19.39 16.09 1.72
C LEU A 32 20.33 16.98 2.53
N VAL A 33 20.21 16.96 3.85
CA VAL A 33 21.05 17.72 4.77
C VAL A 33 21.99 16.77 5.50
N SER A 34 23.27 16.82 5.17
CA SER A 34 24.26 15.88 5.71
C SER A 34 25.66 16.48 5.69
N THR A 35 26.55 15.98 6.57
CA THR A 35 27.97 16.33 6.47
C THR A 35 28.54 15.86 5.12
N PRO A 36 29.66 16.47 4.65
CA PRO A 36 30.34 16.00 3.45
C PRO A 36 30.77 14.53 3.55
N TYR A 37 31.10 14.06 4.76
CA TYR A 37 31.46 12.67 5.01
C TYR A 37 30.23 11.71 4.82
N ASP A 38 29.08 12.05 5.41
CA ASP A 38 27.86 11.26 5.25
C ASP A 38 27.37 11.27 3.80
N ALA A 39 27.44 12.45 3.15
CA ALA A 39 27.12 12.57 1.73
C ALA A 39 28.04 11.70 0.88
N TRP A 40 29.36 11.68 1.21
CA TRP A 40 30.31 10.84 0.52
C TRP A 40 30.03 9.35 0.72
N ILE A 41 29.74 8.90 1.96
CA ILE A 41 29.33 7.50 2.22
C ILE A 41 28.05 7.15 1.42
N MET A 42 27.08 8.05 1.39
CA MET A 42 25.85 7.84 0.59
C MET A 42 26.13 7.88 -0.93
N GLN A 43 27.16 8.62 -1.37
CA GLN A 43 27.59 8.75 -2.77
C GLN A 43 28.68 7.75 -3.18
N GLU A 44 29.45 7.16 -2.25
CA GLU A 44 30.45 6.13 -2.55
C GLU A 44 29.82 4.85 -3.12
N ASP A 45 28.60 4.63 -2.81
CA ASP A 45 27.76 3.76 -3.60
C ASP A 45 27.43 4.37 -4.99
N THR A 46 28.28 5.25 -5.45
CA THR A 46 28.47 5.99 -6.72
C THR A 46 27.23 6.30 -7.54
N LEU A 47 26.04 6.14 -7.11
CA LEU A 47 24.90 6.25 -7.97
C LEU A 47 23.60 6.29 -7.16
N LEU A 48 23.59 6.97 -5.98
CA LEU A 48 22.33 7.09 -5.26
C LEU A 48 21.22 7.57 -6.21
N SER A 49 21.51 8.62 -6.98
CA SER A 49 20.59 9.14 -7.99
C SER A 49 20.33 8.14 -9.13
N GLU A 50 21.38 7.46 -9.63
CA GLU A 50 21.22 6.46 -10.68
C GLU A 50 20.52 5.19 -10.17
N ARG A 51 20.81 4.76 -8.94
CA ARG A 51 20.08 3.64 -8.31
C ARG A 51 18.61 3.95 -8.09
N ILE A 52 18.30 5.18 -7.61
CA ILE A 52 16.90 5.64 -7.51
C ILE A 52 16.24 5.60 -8.88
N ILE A 53 16.92 6.10 -9.92
CA ILE A 53 16.41 6.07 -11.30
C ILE A 53 16.18 4.62 -11.74
N ASN A 54 17.15 3.72 -11.51
CA ASN A 54 17.06 2.31 -11.89
C ASN A 54 15.94 1.58 -11.12
N GLU A 55 15.78 1.82 -9.81
CA GLU A 55 14.69 1.26 -9.02
C GLU A 55 13.33 1.79 -9.47
N TYR A 56 13.22 3.09 -9.76
CA TYR A 56 11.98 3.66 -10.31
C TYR A 56 11.65 3.08 -11.70
N GLN A 57 12.66 2.85 -12.56
CA GLN A 57 12.46 2.22 -13.85
C GLN A 57 12.14 0.73 -13.71
N GLY A 58 12.87 0.00 -12.88
CA GLY A 58 12.65 -1.42 -12.62
C GLY A 58 11.26 -1.72 -12.05
N LEU A 59 10.72 -0.79 -11.26
CA LEU A 59 9.38 -0.86 -10.69
C LEU A 59 8.33 -0.09 -11.52
N ASN A 60 8.65 0.34 -12.74
CA ASN A 60 7.76 1.14 -13.60
C ASN A 60 7.06 2.29 -12.86
N LEU A 61 7.77 2.93 -11.94
CA LEU A 61 7.27 4.08 -11.21
C LEU A 61 7.40 5.35 -12.06
N SER A 62 6.61 6.36 -11.74
CA SER A 62 6.73 7.67 -12.37
C SER A 62 8.07 8.34 -12.01
N ARG A 63 8.36 9.49 -12.59
CA ARG A 63 9.62 10.23 -12.50
C ARG A 63 10.34 10.10 -11.14
N PRO A 64 11.63 9.74 -11.12
CA PRO A 64 12.42 9.69 -9.91
C PRO A 64 12.58 11.08 -9.30
N PRO A 65 12.68 11.19 -7.96
CA PRO A 65 12.91 12.46 -7.29
C PRO A 65 14.30 13.00 -7.57
N ARG A 66 14.45 14.32 -7.48
CA ARG A 66 15.73 15.03 -7.54
C ARG A 66 16.24 15.27 -6.13
N LEU A 67 17.53 15.04 -5.92
CA LEU A 67 18.21 15.31 -4.68
C LEU A 67 18.98 16.64 -4.79
N THR A 68 18.71 17.56 -3.86
CA THR A 68 19.51 18.75 -3.64
C THR A 68 20.24 18.57 -2.30
N TRP A 69 21.55 18.73 -2.28
CA TRP A 69 22.34 18.55 -1.09
C TRP A 69 22.70 19.89 -0.44
N ALA A 70 22.59 19.94 0.89
CA ALA A 70 23.07 21.01 1.74
C ALA A 70 24.06 20.44 2.78
N SER A 71 25.18 21.08 2.96
CA SER A 71 26.23 20.63 3.88
C SER A 71 26.03 21.15 5.32
N ARG A 72 25.13 22.12 5.52
CA ARG A 72 24.84 22.81 6.77
C ARG A 72 23.35 23.04 6.92
N ALA A 73 22.89 23.09 8.17
CA ALA A 73 21.50 23.36 8.49
C ALA A 73 21.03 24.75 8.05
N GLU A 74 21.88 25.79 8.27
CA GLU A 74 21.56 27.16 7.83
C GLU A 74 21.45 27.27 6.30
N GLU A 75 22.30 26.56 5.54
CA GLU A 75 22.19 26.44 4.07
C GLU A 75 20.85 25.77 3.67
N ALA A 76 20.49 24.71 4.37
CA ALA A 76 19.22 24.01 4.12
C ALA A 76 18.00 24.92 4.36
N LEU A 77 18.02 25.73 5.43
CA LEU A 77 16.94 26.67 5.72
C LEU A 77 16.84 27.76 4.65
N GLN A 78 17.98 28.25 4.13
CA GLN A 78 18.01 29.23 3.03
C GLN A 78 17.45 28.62 1.75
N LEU A 79 17.85 27.37 1.40
CA LEU A 79 17.33 26.67 0.22
C LEU A 79 15.81 26.45 0.29
N LEU A 80 15.28 26.17 1.49
CA LEU A 80 13.82 26.05 1.69
C LEU A 80 13.07 27.36 1.48
N GLU A 81 13.73 28.51 1.64
CA GLU A 81 13.13 29.83 1.32
C GLU A 81 13.16 30.14 -0.18
N GLU A 82 14.21 29.70 -0.85
CA GLU A 82 14.44 29.99 -2.28
C GLU A 82 13.70 29.04 -3.21
N LYS A 83 13.51 27.77 -2.81
CA LYS A 83 12.97 26.71 -3.63
C LYS A 83 12.02 25.83 -2.82
N GLY A 84 10.92 25.39 -3.45
CA GLY A 84 10.03 24.38 -2.88
C GLY A 84 10.67 22.99 -2.85
N PHE A 85 10.53 22.31 -1.72
CA PHE A 85 10.89 20.91 -1.55
C PHE A 85 9.67 20.14 -1.06
N ASP A 86 9.60 18.85 -1.41
CA ASP A 86 8.50 17.96 -1.04
C ASP A 86 8.87 17.09 0.18
N MET A 87 10.17 17.00 0.52
CA MET A 87 10.69 16.21 1.63
C MET A 87 12.09 16.66 2.03
N VAL A 88 12.40 16.60 3.32
CA VAL A 88 13.74 16.79 3.85
C VAL A 88 14.24 15.49 4.44
N ILE A 89 15.47 15.12 4.10
CA ILE A 89 16.21 14.02 4.73
C ILE A 89 17.40 14.64 5.46
N THR A 90 17.56 14.33 6.75
CA THR A 90 18.68 14.82 7.56
C THR A 90 19.41 13.68 8.24
N MET A 91 20.66 13.92 8.60
CA MET A 91 21.49 13.04 9.44
C MET A 91 21.51 13.55 10.89
N PRO A 92 21.85 12.72 11.91
CA PRO A 92 21.78 13.10 13.31
C PRO A 92 22.60 14.34 13.67
N HIS A 93 23.78 14.49 13.05
CA HIS A 93 24.67 15.61 13.25
C HIS A 93 24.92 16.31 11.91
N VAL A 94 24.47 17.54 11.83
CA VAL A 94 24.82 18.45 10.76
C VAL A 94 25.83 19.46 11.32
N ALA A 95 26.71 20.01 10.51
CA ALA A 95 27.90 20.74 10.96
C ALA A 95 27.65 21.88 11.98
N ASP A 96 26.48 22.50 11.95
CA ASP A 96 26.10 23.69 12.71
C ASP A 96 24.88 23.54 13.61
N MET A 97 24.17 22.42 13.51
CA MET A 97 22.90 22.19 14.24
C MET A 97 22.63 20.70 14.37
N ASP A 98 21.93 20.27 15.41
CA ASP A 98 21.42 18.90 15.44
C ASP A 98 20.12 18.73 14.59
N ALA A 99 19.83 17.48 14.22
CA ALA A 99 18.70 17.17 13.35
C ALA A 99 17.34 17.53 13.94
N PHE A 100 17.19 17.46 15.26
CA PHE A 100 15.92 17.75 15.93
C PHE A 100 15.64 19.25 15.98
N GLU A 101 16.70 20.06 16.26
CA GLU A 101 16.60 21.50 16.18
C GLU A 101 16.29 21.96 14.75
N LEU A 102 16.97 21.40 13.75
CA LEU A 102 16.68 21.66 12.33
C LEU A 102 15.24 21.30 11.98
N GLY A 103 14.80 20.10 12.36
CA GLY A 103 13.44 19.63 12.12
C GLY A 103 12.40 20.53 12.78
N GLY A 104 12.64 20.97 14.03
CA GLY A 104 11.77 21.92 14.73
C GLY A 104 11.61 23.24 13.97
N ARG A 105 12.71 23.87 13.54
CA ARG A 105 12.69 25.11 12.74
C ARG A 105 11.99 24.94 11.39
N ILE A 106 12.15 23.76 10.75
CA ILE A 106 11.45 23.45 9.49
C ILE A 106 9.95 23.35 9.75
N LYS A 107 9.52 22.63 10.79
CA LYS A 107 8.11 22.42 11.11
C LYS A 107 7.37 23.67 11.56
N GLU A 108 8.07 24.61 12.20
CA GLU A 108 7.48 25.91 12.53
C GLU A 108 7.01 26.68 11.30
N ARG A 109 7.72 26.56 10.18
CA ARG A 109 7.42 27.28 8.95
C ARG A 109 6.70 26.43 7.89
N TYR A 110 7.01 25.13 7.86
CA TYR A 110 6.48 24.17 6.90
C TYR A 110 5.93 22.92 7.66
N PRO A 111 4.80 23.03 8.37
CA PRO A 111 4.28 21.96 9.24
C PRO A 111 4.01 20.65 8.50
N ASP A 112 3.59 20.72 7.23
CA ASP A 112 3.24 19.56 6.40
C ASP A 112 4.43 18.95 5.65
N LEU A 113 5.62 19.61 5.65
CA LEU A 113 6.79 19.11 4.94
C LEU A 113 7.38 17.91 5.68
N PRO A 114 7.43 16.70 5.08
CA PRO A 114 8.04 15.55 5.72
C PRO A 114 9.53 15.75 6.02
N VAL A 115 9.92 15.50 7.27
CA VAL A 115 11.33 15.52 7.71
C VAL A 115 11.70 14.13 8.21
N ILE A 116 12.63 13.49 7.52
CA ILE A 116 13.07 12.12 7.79
C ILE A 116 14.52 12.15 8.30
N LEU A 117 14.77 11.43 9.39
CA LEU A 117 16.09 11.24 9.95
C LEU A 117 16.68 9.89 9.52
N PHE A 118 17.83 9.91 8.84
CA PHE A 118 18.64 8.73 8.62
C PHE A 118 19.83 8.70 9.58
N SER A 119 20.06 7.56 10.23
CA SER A 119 21.21 7.36 11.11
C SER A 119 22.04 6.15 10.67
N HIS A 120 23.37 6.29 10.62
CA HIS A 120 24.30 5.18 10.34
C HIS A 120 24.49 4.26 11.56
N ASN A 121 24.30 4.77 12.76
CA ASN A 121 24.43 3.99 13.97
C ASN A 121 23.10 3.31 14.29
N ARG A 122 23.17 2.07 14.81
CA ARG A 122 22.05 1.51 15.54
C ARG A 122 21.75 2.47 16.70
N MET A 123 20.90 3.42 16.47
CA MET A 123 20.37 4.20 17.56
C MET A 123 19.69 3.23 18.53
N PRO A 124 20.08 3.19 19.80
CA PRO A 124 19.29 2.50 20.78
C PRO A 124 17.91 3.14 20.73
N THR A 125 16.94 2.36 20.32
CA THR A 125 15.53 2.73 20.12
C THR A 125 14.91 3.46 21.32
N ARG A 126 15.57 3.45 22.45
CA ARG A 126 15.02 3.81 23.75
C ARG A 126 15.56 5.08 24.36
N GLU A 127 16.74 5.54 23.99
CA GLU A 127 17.32 6.73 24.62
C GLU A 127 16.99 8.05 23.91
N CYS A 128 16.64 8.00 22.64
CA CYS A 128 16.17 9.17 21.89
C CYS A 128 14.63 9.32 21.85
N VAL A 129 13.87 8.32 22.30
CA VAL A 129 12.39 8.29 22.31
C VAL A 129 11.87 8.09 23.73
N ILE A 130 12.57 8.63 24.73
CA ILE A 130 12.33 8.34 26.14
C ILE A 130 11.02 8.94 26.66
N ASP A 131 10.48 9.94 26.00
CA ASP A 131 9.23 10.55 26.41
C ASP A 131 8.43 10.95 25.18
N PRO A 132 7.29 10.31 24.88
CA PRO A 132 6.39 10.78 23.83
C PRO A 132 5.85 12.19 24.09
N ALA A 133 5.83 12.65 25.33
CA ALA A 133 5.56 14.05 25.66
C ALA A 133 6.76 14.97 25.26
N ASN A 134 7.96 14.41 25.13
CA ASN A 134 9.18 15.04 24.64
C ASN A 134 9.62 14.43 23.30
N ARG A 135 8.73 13.86 22.50
CA ARG A 135 9.09 13.55 21.10
C ARG A 135 9.74 14.81 20.55
N PRO A 136 10.98 14.71 20.06
CA PRO A 136 11.62 15.88 19.46
C PRO A 136 10.71 16.33 18.31
N GLN A 137 10.03 17.45 18.54
CA GLN A 137 9.15 18.03 17.54
C GLN A 137 10.01 18.32 16.32
N GLY A 138 9.58 17.83 15.14
CA GLY A 138 10.26 18.16 13.91
C GLY A 138 10.73 17.00 13.05
N ILE A 139 10.85 15.79 13.60
CA ILE A 139 11.16 14.57 12.83
C ILE A 139 9.91 13.70 12.72
N ASP A 140 9.50 13.42 11.49
CA ASP A 140 8.31 12.59 11.25
C ASP A 140 8.60 11.10 11.37
N ARG A 141 9.78 10.65 10.89
CA ARG A 141 10.22 9.24 10.98
C ARG A 141 11.73 9.13 11.05
N MET A 142 12.19 8.07 11.69
CA MET A 142 13.59 7.74 11.84
C MET A 142 13.91 6.40 11.21
N PHE A 143 15.02 6.33 10.48
CA PHE A 143 15.48 5.10 9.81
C PHE A 143 16.96 4.87 10.07
N ASN A 144 17.36 3.59 10.10
CA ASN A 144 18.76 3.19 10.12
C ASN A 144 19.28 3.02 8.70
N TRP A 145 20.18 3.91 8.28
CA TRP A 145 20.82 3.83 6.98
C TRP A 145 21.90 2.74 6.96
N THR A 146 21.74 1.75 6.11
CA THR A 146 22.66 0.61 5.94
C THR A 146 23.27 0.54 4.54
N GLY A 147 23.23 1.66 3.77
CA GLY A 147 23.66 1.67 2.36
C GLY A 147 22.62 1.09 1.40
N ASN A 148 21.43 0.74 1.87
CA ASN A 148 20.39 0.16 1.04
C ASN A 148 19.49 1.23 0.39
N THR A 149 19.57 1.35 -0.93
CA THR A 149 18.73 2.29 -1.72
C THR A 149 17.25 1.94 -1.70
N ASP A 150 16.89 0.67 -1.48
CA ASP A 150 15.49 0.25 -1.29
C ASP A 150 14.86 0.97 -0.10
N LEU A 151 15.67 1.29 0.94
CA LEU A 151 15.20 2.04 2.11
C LEU A 151 14.85 3.49 1.74
N LEU A 152 15.62 4.14 0.88
CA LEU A 152 15.32 5.49 0.44
C LEU A 152 14.00 5.50 -0.36
N LEU A 153 13.82 4.53 -1.27
CA LEU A 153 12.56 4.38 -1.99
C LEU A 153 11.39 4.14 -1.02
N ALA A 154 11.57 3.26 -0.04
CA ALA A 154 10.54 2.95 0.95
C ALA A 154 10.18 4.17 1.81
N SER A 155 11.18 4.98 2.24
CA SER A 155 10.94 6.21 3.01
C SER A 155 10.16 7.26 2.20
N ILE A 156 10.49 7.44 0.92
CA ILE A 156 9.76 8.31 0.00
C ILE A 156 8.31 7.84 -0.14
N LYS A 157 8.10 6.54 -0.41
CA LYS A 157 6.76 5.98 -0.55
C LYS A 157 5.96 6.03 0.75
N CYS A 158 6.60 5.87 1.90
CA CYS A 158 5.97 6.02 3.21
C CYS A 158 5.45 7.46 3.41
N ALA A 159 6.26 8.46 3.08
CA ALA A 159 5.85 9.85 3.15
C ALA A 159 4.72 10.16 2.14
N GLU A 160 4.84 9.71 0.89
CA GLU A 160 3.77 9.84 -0.12
C GLU A 160 2.46 9.19 0.34
N ASP A 161 2.51 7.99 0.93
CA ASP A 161 1.33 7.29 1.41
C ASP A 161 0.65 8.05 2.54
N ARG A 162 1.42 8.59 3.49
CA ARG A 162 0.90 9.42 4.58
C ARG A 162 0.22 10.70 4.05
N LEU A 163 0.85 11.38 3.08
CA LEU A 163 0.33 12.63 2.51
C LEU A 163 -0.94 12.45 1.67
N ASN A 164 -1.14 11.27 1.07
CA ASN A 164 -2.25 11.03 0.14
C ASN A 164 -3.35 10.13 0.74
N ALA A 165 -3.16 9.56 1.94
CA ALA A 165 -4.07 8.56 2.49
C ALA A 165 -5.51 9.07 2.60
N ASP A 166 -5.74 10.25 3.17
CA ASP A 166 -7.08 10.81 3.32
C ASP A 166 -7.77 11.00 1.98
N HIS A 167 -7.11 11.73 1.08
CA HIS A 167 -7.64 12.01 -0.23
C HIS A 167 -7.96 10.73 -1.02
N ASP A 168 -7.01 9.79 -1.06
CA ASP A 168 -7.12 8.60 -1.89
C ASP A 168 -8.13 7.59 -1.34
N THR A 169 -8.24 7.48 -0.01
CA THR A 169 -9.25 6.61 0.64
C THR A 169 -10.66 7.15 0.47
N GLU A 170 -10.88 8.43 0.74
CA GLU A 170 -12.20 9.07 0.61
C GLU A 170 -12.65 9.13 -0.85
N ARG A 171 -11.74 9.49 -1.75
CA ARG A 171 -12.06 9.72 -3.16
C ARG A 171 -12.31 8.44 -3.95
N ALA A 172 -11.49 7.41 -3.72
CA ALA A 172 -11.49 6.20 -4.53
C ALA A 172 -11.63 4.89 -3.73
N GLY A 173 -11.76 4.95 -2.42
CA GLY A 173 -11.82 3.75 -1.57
C GLY A 173 -10.51 2.95 -1.58
N ILE A 174 -9.37 3.63 -1.76
CA ILE A 174 -8.05 2.99 -1.75
C ILE A 174 -7.83 2.30 -0.41
N ARG A 175 -7.26 1.11 -0.44
CA ARG A 175 -7.03 0.31 0.75
C ARG A 175 -5.79 0.73 1.52
N VAL A 176 -5.79 0.43 2.82
CA VAL A 176 -4.72 0.75 3.76
C VAL A 176 -4.22 -0.53 4.41
N ILE A 177 -2.91 -0.68 4.48
CA ILE A 177 -2.21 -1.66 5.31
C ILE A 177 -1.62 -0.87 6.48
N LEU A 178 -2.05 -1.19 7.70
CA LEU A 178 -1.49 -0.60 8.92
C LEU A 178 -0.26 -1.41 9.31
N PHE A 179 0.88 -0.74 9.45
CA PHE A 179 2.14 -1.33 9.89
C PHE A 179 2.61 -0.65 11.19
N VAL A 180 2.64 -1.41 12.29
CA VAL A 180 3.02 -0.92 13.62
C VAL A 180 4.41 -1.45 13.97
N GLU A 181 5.38 -0.52 14.10
CA GLU A 181 6.78 -0.82 14.37
C GLU A 181 7.47 0.41 14.97
N ASP A 182 7.95 0.32 16.20
CA ASP A 182 8.61 1.41 16.93
C ASP A 182 10.12 1.43 16.75
N SER A 183 10.71 0.32 16.28
CA SER A 183 12.15 0.19 16.11
C SER A 183 12.61 0.71 14.75
N PRO A 184 13.39 1.81 14.67
CA PRO A 184 13.95 2.27 13.40
C PRO A 184 14.77 1.20 12.67
N TYR A 185 15.40 0.28 13.41
CA TYR A 185 16.15 -0.84 12.84
C TYR A 185 15.25 -1.82 12.08
N TYR A 186 14.17 -2.30 12.73
CA TYR A 186 13.24 -3.23 12.08
C TYR A 186 12.37 -2.52 11.04
N LEU A 187 11.97 -1.27 11.29
CA LEU A 187 11.29 -0.46 10.29
C LEU A 187 12.11 -0.36 9.00
N SER A 188 13.44 -0.10 9.14
CA SER A 188 14.35 0.03 8.00
C SER A 188 14.60 -1.28 7.26
N SER A 189 14.44 -2.42 7.90
CA SER A 189 14.61 -3.73 7.26
C SER A 189 13.34 -4.28 6.65
N VAL A 190 12.19 -4.05 7.28
CA VAL A 190 10.90 -4.64 6.87
C VAL A 190 10.16 -3.77 5.83
N LEU A 191 10.18 -2.45 6.02
CA LEU A 191 9.43 -1.53 5.16
C LEU A 191 9.84 -1.61 3.66
N PRO A 192 11.14 -1.68 3.31
CA PRO A 192 11.56 -1.91 1.92
C PRO A 192 11.01 -3.20 1.32
N ILE A 193 10.98 -4.27 2.12
CA ILE A 193 10.44 -5.57 1.69
C ILE A 193 8.95 -5.43 1.39
N LEU A 194 8.19 -4.79 2.30
CA LEU A 194 6.76 -4.55 2.14
C LEU A 194 6.45 -3.74 0.87
N TYR A 195 7.17 -2.64 0.64
CA TYR A 195 6.95 -1.83 -0.56
C TYR A 195 7.35 -2.56 -1.85
N LYS A 196 8.49 -3.24 -1.86
CA LYS A 196 8.95 -3.99 -3.03
C LYS A 196 7.96 -5.09 -3.42
N GLU A 197 7.49 -5.87 -2.43
CA GLU A 197 6.49 -6.91 -2.67
C GLU A 197 5.14 -6.31 -3.08
N LEU A 198 4.67 -5.27 -2.39
CA LEU A 198 3.40 -4.63 -2.73
C LEU A 198 3.39 -4.09 -4.16
N VAL A 199 4.45 -3.39 -4.57
CA VAL A 199 4.61 -2.87 -5.92
C VAL A 199 4.69 -4.01 -6.94
N SER A 200 5.53 -5.03 -6.68
CA SER A 200 5.68 -6.19 -7.56
C SER A 200 4.36 -6.96 -7.73
N GLN A 201 3.61 -7.20 -6.65
CA GLN A 201 2.31 -7.87 -6.72
C GLN A 201 1.26 -7.01 -7.44
N THR A 202 1.26 -5.69 -7.22
CA THR A 202 0.39 -4.77 -7.95
C THR A 202 0.69 -4.81 -9.45
N GLN A 203 1.97 -4.83 -9.85
CA GLN A 203 2.37 -4.96 -11.25
C GLN A 203 1.94 -6.29 -11.87
N ALA A 204 2.15 -7.40 -11.18
CA ALA A 204 1.75 -8.73 -11.66
C ALA A 204 0.24 -8.80 -11.97
N VAL A 205 -0.57 -8.13 -11.15
CA VAL A 205 -2.01 -8.00 -11.41
C VAL A 205 -2.29 -7.11 -12.63
N MET A 206 -1.43 -6.12 -12.90
CA MET A 206 -1.57 -5.16 -14.00
C MET A 206 -1.17 -5.72 -15.36
N GLU A 207 -0.27 -6.72 -15.42
CA GLU A 207 0.10 -7.39 -16.67
C GLU A 207 -1.11 -7.99 -17.39
N LEU A 208 -2.20 -8.20 -16.65
CA LEU A 208 -3.51 -8.55 -17.17
C LEU A 208 -4.27 -7.33 -17.76
N GLY A 209 -3.74 -6.12 -17.65
CA GLY A 209 -4.33 -4.86 -18.11
C GLY A 209 -4.06 -4.59 -19.59
N LEU A 210 -5.04 -3.98 -20.28
CA LEU A 210 -5.11 -3.90 -21.75
C LEU A 210 -4.27 -2.79 -22.38
N ASN A 211 -3.81 -1.76 -21.64
CA ASN A 211 -2.93 -0.70 -22.16
C ASN A 211 -2.04 -0.07 -21.09
N GLU A 212 -1.02 0.68 -21.53
CA GLU A 212 0.00 1.28 -20.65
C GLU A 212 -0.59 2.35 -19.71
N GLU A 213 -1.54 3.13 -20.18
CA GLU A 213 -2.23 4.15 -19.38
C GLU A 213 -3.02 3.52 -18.23
N HIS A 214 -3.68 2.40 -18.47
CA HIS A 214 -4.38 1.62 -17.45
C HIS A 214 -3.42 1.07 -16.39
N ARG A 215 -2.22 0.65 -16.79
CA ARG A 215 -1.17 0.20 -15.86
C ARG A 215 -0.72 1.32 -14.93
N LEU A 216 -0.39 2.50 -15.47
CA LEU A 216 0.02 3.64 -14.66
C LEU A 216 -1.05 4.08 -13.65
N MET A 217 -2.32 4.04 -14.05
CA MET A 217 -3.44 4.37 -13.17
C MET A 217 -3.61 3.36 -12.05
N THR A 218 -3.50 2.08 -12.36
CA THR A 218 -3.61 1.00 -11.37
C THR A 218 -2.51 1.12 -10.31
N MET A 219 -1.28 1.52 -10.70
CA MET A 219 -0.19 1.77 -9.74
C MET A 219 -0.49 2.89 -8.75
N ARG A 220 -1.25 3.91 -9.15
CA ARG A 220 -1.70 4.97 -8.21
C ARG A 220 -2.72 4.46 -7.22
N ALA A 221 -3.51 3.46 -7.62
CA ALA A 221 -4.55 2.84 -6.81
C ALA A 221 -4.04 1.69 -5.92
N ARG A 222 -2.72 1.47 -5.81
CA ARG A 222 -2.16 0.50 -4.88
C ARG A 222 -2.55 0.83 -3.44
N PRO A 223 -2.69 -0.17 -2.57
CA PRO A 223 -2.87 0.07 -1.15
C PRO A 223 -1.77 0.95 -0.56
N LYS A 224 -2.14 1.80 0.41
CA LYS A 224 -1.21 2.64 1.15
C LYS A 224 -0.68 1.88 2.35
N ILE A 225 0.60 2.05 2.68
CA ILE A 225 1.17 1.56 3.94
C ILE A 225 1.24 2.73 4.91
N LEU A 226 0.46 2.68 5.99
CA LEU A 226 0.51 3.65 7.06
C LEU A 226 1.28 3.06 8.23
N VAL A 227 2.37 3.72 8.59
CA VAL A 227 3.27 3.32 9.67
C VAL A 227 2.84 4.02 10.96
N SER A 228 2.83 3.29 12.07
CA SER A 228 2.68 3.79 13.43
C SER A 228 3.82 3.28 14.30
N GLU A 229 4.24 4.07 15.28
CA GLU A 229 5.31 3.75 16.22
C GLU A 229 4.80 3.47 17.65
N ASP A 230 3.53 3.77 17.94
CA ASP A 230 2.92 3.54 19.24
C ASP A 230 1.45 3.10 19.12
N TYR A 231 0.90 2.68 20.26
CA TYR A 231 -0.46 2.13 20.37
C TYR A 231 -1.53 3.18 20.04
N GLU A 232 -1.34 4.41 20.52
CA GLU A 232 -2.28 5.50 20.36
C GLU A 232 -2.38 5.91 18.89
N GLU A 233 -1.25 6.13 18.22
CA GLU A 233 -1.21 6.44 16.79
C GLU A 233 -1.79 5.26 15.97
N ALA A 234 -1.46 4.01 16.32
CA ALA A 234 -2.00 2.84 15.63
C ALA A 234 -3.53 2.77 15.73
N LEU A 235 -4.07 3.05 16.92
CA LEU A 235 -5.50 3.04 17.15
C LEU A 235 -6.21 4.20 16.43
N GLU A 236 -5.62 5.40 16.44
CA GLU A 236 -6.12 6.57 15.70
C GLU A 236 -6.18 6.27 14.19
N LEU A 237 -5.09 5.75 13.61
CA LEU A 237 -5.05 5.37 12.20
C LEU A 237 -6.07 4.28 11.89
N TYR A 238 -6.20 3.27 12.75
CA TYR A 238 -7.22 2.25 12.58
C TYR A 238 -8.64 2.86 12.56
N GLN A 239 -8.99 3.69 13.53
CA GLN A 239 -10.32 4.31 13.63
C GLN A 239 -10.60 5.24 12.44
N ARG A 240 -9.59 6.01 12.00
CA ARG A 240 -9.72 6.92 10.86
C ARG A 240 -9.93 6.19 9.54
N TYR A 241 -9.24 5.07 9.33
CA TYR A 241 -9.26 4.33 8.07
C TYR A 241 -9.99 2.99 8.17
N GLU A 242 -10.76 2.74 9.22
CA GLU A 242 -11.44 1.47 9.50
C GLU A 242 -12.15 0.86 8.26
N PRO A 243 -12.96 1.59 7.46
CA PRO A 243 -13.63 1.02 6.31
C PRO A 243 -12.67 0.60 5.18
N TYR A 244 -11.44 1.11 5.20
CA TYR A 244 -10.44 0.93 4.16
C TYR A 244 -9.32 -0.03 4.56
N ILE A 245 -9.25 -0.47 5.83
CA ILE A 245 -8.21 -1.40 6.29
C ILE A 245 -8.30 -2.72 5.52
N MET A 246 -7.20 -3.10 4.89
CA MET A 246 -7.03 -4.33 4.14
C MET A 246 -6.29 -5.41 4.95
N GLY A 247 -5.39 -4.97 5.83
CA GLY A 247 -4.63 -5.83 6.72
C GLY A 247 -3.81 -5.06 7.72
N ILE A 248 -3.36 -5.74 8.75
CA ILE A 248 -2.55 -5.16 9.83
C ILE A 248 -1.32 -6.04 10.05
N ILE A 249 -0.16 -5.41 10.08
CA ILE A 249 1.11 -6.02 10.46
C ILE A 249 1.58 -5.27 11.71
N SER A 250 1.68 -5.95 12.83
CA SER A 250 2.04 -5.31 14.11
C SER A 250 3.22 -5.98 14.76
N ASP A 251 4.16 -5.19 15.24
CA ASP A 251 5.11 -5.69 16.23
C ASP A 251 4.36 -6.17 17.47
N LEU A 252 4.99 -7.04 18.23
CA LEU A 252 4.47 -7.52 19.50
C LEU A 252 4.61 -6.47 20.59
N ARG A 253 5.74 -5.75 20.61
CA ARG A 253 6.17 -4.92 21.72
C ARG A 253 6.52 -3.51 21.26
N PHE A 254 5.75 -2.53 21.69
CA PHE A 254 5.93 -1.13 21.36
C PHE A 254 5.31 -0.23 22.44
N PRO A 255 5.54 1.10 22.40
CA PRO A 255 5.01 2.03 23.38
C PRO A 255 3.49 2.06 23.44
N LYS A 256 2.96 2.09 24.67
CA LYS A 256 1.58 2.40 25.03
C LYS A 256 1.57 3.31 26.23
N GLN A 257 0.89 4.45 26.16
CA GLN A 257 0.88 5.47 27.21
C GLN A 257 2.30 5.83 27.68
N CYS A 258 3.19 6.06 26.70
CA CYS A 258 4.58 6.44 26.93
C CYS A 258 5.44 5.36 27.62
N ARG A 259 5.02 4.12 27.68
CA ARG A 259 5.77 3.00 28.25
C ARG A 259 5.80 1.84 27.29
N ILE A 260 6.95 1.15 27.23
CA ILE A 260 7.04 -0.08 26.45
C ILE A 260 6.14 -1.13 27.10
N GLU A 261 5.20 -1.66 26.32
CA GLU A 261 4.30 -2.72 26.71
C GLU A 261 4.67 -4.02 25.96
N GLU A 262 4.91 -5.10 26.70
CA GLU A 262 5.45 -6.36 26.16
C GLU A 262 4.48 -7.07 25.20
N GLU A 263 3.18 -6.85 25.34
CA GLU A 263 2.13 -7.47 24.53
C GLU A 263 1.19 -6.43 23.90
N ALA A 264 1.68 -5.20 23.64
CA ALA A 264 0.89 -4.13 23.03
C ALA A 264 0.24 -4.57 21.71
N GLY A 265 0.99 -5.30 20.87
CA GLY A 265 0.49 -5.83 19.60
C GLY A 265 -0.64 -6.86 19.79
N VAL A 266 -0.54 -7.72 20.79
CA VAL A 266 -1.62 -8.69 21.13
C VAL A 266 -2.88 -7.95 21.54
N GLU A 267 -2.75 -6.91 22.37
CA GLU A 267 -3.89 -6.12 22.82
C GLU A 267 -4.56 -5.36 21.67
N LEU A 268 -3.75 -4.69 20.84
CA LEU A 268 -4.22 -3.95 19.66
C LEU A 268 -4.98 -4.87 18.71
N LEU A 269 -4.35 -5.99 18.30
CA LEU A 269 -4.95 -6.93 17.37
C LEU A 269 -6.18 -7.61 17.95
N SER A 270 -6.20 -7.94 19.26
CA SER A 270 -7.38 -8.49 19.94
C SER A 270 -8.55 -7.52 19.96
N ARG A 271 -8.28 -6.23 20.15
CA ARG A 271 -9.30 -5.20 20.11
C ARG A 271 -9.92 -5.09 18.74
N ILE A 272 -9.08 -4.95 17.71
CA ILE A 272 -9.54 -4.81 16.32
C ILE A 272 -10.28 -6.08 15.86
N LYS A 273 -9.80 -7.26 16.24
CA LYS A 273 -10.42 -8.55 15.86
C LYS A 273 -11.84 -8.72 16.40
N ARG A 274 -12.14 -8.15 17.56
CA ARG A 274 -13.51 -8.16 18.11
C ARG A 274 -14.48 -7.31 17.30
N GLU A 275 -13.99 -6.24 16.70
CA GLU A 275 -14.78 -5.32 15.88
C GLU A 275 -14.87 -5.86 14.43
N HIS A 276 -13.77 -6.37 13.88
CA HIS A 276 -13.62 -6.84 12.49
C HIS A 276 -12.88 -8.18 12.40
N PHE A 277 -13.65 -9.26 12.45
CA PHE A 277 -13.10 -10.63 12.43
C PHE A 277 -12.45 -11.02 11.09
N ASP A 278 -12.77 -10.33 10.00
CA ASP A 278 -12.34 -10.63 8.64
C ASP A 278 -11.04 -9.96 8.20
N ILE A 279 -10.50 -9.00 8.99
CA ILE A 279 -9.23 -8.33 8.68
C ILE A 279 -8.06 -9.30 8.90
N PRO A 280 -7.23 -9.59 7.89
CA PRO A 280 -6.00 -10.35 8.03
C PRO A 280 -5.00 -9.62 8.92
N MET A 281 -4.36 -10.36 9.81
CA MET A 281 -3.42 -9.81 10.78
C MET A 281 -2.15 -10.63 10.81
N ALA A 282 -0.99 -9.96 10.94
CA ALA A 282 0.30 -10.58 11.22
C ALA A 282 0.88 -9.97 12.50
N LEU A 283 1.36 -10.82 13.39
CA LEU A 283 2.09 -10.45 14.59
C LEU A 283 3.57 -10.72 14.36
N MET A 284 4.39 -9.68 14.45
CA MET A 284 5.84 -9.76 14.29
C MET A 284 6.55 -9.75 15.64
N SER A 285 7.63 -10.49 15.76
CA SER A 285 8.49 -10.44 16.94
C SER A 285 9.92 -10.85 16.59
N SER A 286 10.90 -10.32 17.31
CA SER A 286 12.28 -10.80 17.28
C SER A 286 12.50 -12.05 18.17
N GLU A 287 11.49 -12.44 18.92
CA GLU A 287 11.50 -13.60 19.84
C GLU A 287 10.63 -14.73 19.26
N SER A 288 11.26 -15.75 18.65
CA SER A 288 10.56 -16.87 18.03
C SER A 288 9.67 -17.68 19.01
N GLY A 289 10.02 -17.69 20.30
CA GLY A 289 9.22 -18.33 21.37
C GLY A 289 7.84 -17.74 21.59
N LYS A 290 7.56 -16.54 21.05
CA LYS A 290 6.28 -15.83 21.18
C LYS A 290 5.22 -16.24 20.14
N ALA A 291 5.51 -17.16 19.23
CA ALA A 291 4.59 -17.63 18.19
C ALA A 291 3.22 -18.07 18.73
N ARG A 292 3.19 -18.68 19.95
CA ARG A 292 1.94 -19.09 20.61
C ARG A 292 0.98 -17.93 20.90
N LEU A 293 1.46 -16.69 20.95
CA LEU A 293 0.60 -15.52 21.14
C LEU A 293 -0.22 -15.22 19.88
N ALA A 294 0.36 -15.42 18.70
CA ALA A 294 -0.34 -15.26 17.43
C ALA A 294 -1.45 -16.31 17.25
N GLU A 295 -1.26 -17.54 17.73
CA GLU A 295 -2.28 -18.61 17.67
C GLU A 295 -3.58 -18.24 18.40
N ARG A 296 -3.48 -17.41 19.47
CA ARG A 296 -4.64 -16.92 20.23
C ARG A 296 -5.45 -15.87 19.47
N LEU A 297 -4.84 -15.25 18.44
CA LEU A 297 -5.36 -14.10 17.72
C LEU A 297 -5.89 -14.40 16.32
N PRO A 298 -5.97 -15.62 15.84
CA PRO A 298 -5.88 -16.09 14.46
C PRO A 298 -5.11 -15.12 13.54
N ALA A 299 -3.90 -14.76 13.97
CA ALA A 299 -2.94 -13.94 13.24
C ALA A 299 -1.77 -14.81 12.76
N ASP A 300 -1.18 -14.46 11.62
CA ASP A 300 0.05 -15.11 11.16
C ASP A 300 1.22 -14.61 12.01
N PHE A 301 2.12 -15.52 12.43
CA PHE A 301 3.32 -15.12 13.16
C PHE A 301 4.50 -14.93 12.20
N VAL A 302 5.21 -13.82 12.34
CA VAL A 302 6.38 -13.48 11.54
C VAL A 302 7.57 -13.20 12.47
N ASP A 303 8.58 -14.08 12.42
CA ASP A 303 9.85 -13.88 13.13
C ASP A 303 10.70 -12.86 12.35
N LYS A 304 11.01 -11.71 12.97
CA LYS A 304 11.81 -10.64 12.38
C LYS A 304 13.25 -11.03 12.08
N ASN A 305 13.77 -12.05 12.77
CA ASN A 305 15.14 -12.54 12.63
C ASN A 305 15.23 -13.79 11.74
N ALA A 306 14.11 -14.27 11.21
CA ALA A 306 14.10 -15.43 10.35
C ALA A 306 14.78 -15.17 9.01
N LEU A 307 15.56 -16.13 8.52
CA LEU A 307 16.20 -16.06 7.21
C LEU A 307 15.18 -15.98 6.05
N ASP A 308 13.99 -16.49 6.27
CA ASP A 308 12.86 -16.52 5.34
C ASP A 308 11.86 -15.36 5.55
N LEU A 309 12.25 -14.29 6.28
CA LEU A 309 11.38 -13.13 6.56
C LEU A 309 10.71 -12.57 5.29
N HIS A 310 11.48 -12.42 4.22
CA HIS A 310 10.96 -11.93 2.93
C HIS A 310 9.87 -12.85 2.36
N GLU A 311 10.09 -14.16 2.39
CA GLU A 311 9.11 -15.13 1.90
C GLU A 311 7.84 -15.15 2.77
N ARG A 312 7.96 -14.99 4.09
CA ARG A 312 6.82 -14.91 5.01
C ARG A 312 5.97 -13.66 4.73
N ILE A 313 6.62 -12.51 4.55
CA ILE A 313 5.93 -11.27 4.17
C ILE A 313 5.24 -11.44 2.81
N ARG A 314 5.94 -12.00 1.82
CA ARG A 314 5.38 -12.30 0.50
C ARG A 314 4.17 -13.23 0.58
N SER A 315 4.25 -14.30 1.36
CA SER A 315 3.16 -15.24 1.59
C SER A 315 1.95 -14.55 2.22
N PHE A 316 2.17 -13.73 3.25
CA PHE A 316 1.11 -12.95 3.88
C PHE A 316 0.40 -12.02 2.87
N LEU A 317 1.15 -11.27 2.06
CA LEU A 317 0.58 -10.39 1.03
C LEU A 317 -0.22 -11.20 -0.01
N LYS A 318 0.35 -12.32 -0.51
CA LYS A 318 -0.29 -13.14 -1.54
C LYS A 318 -1.52 -13.87 -1.04
N GLU A 319 -1.40 -14.55 0.09
CA GLU A 319 -2.41 -15.50 0.55
C GLU A 319 -3.47 -14.85 1.45
N ARG A 320 -3.05 -13.89 2.31
CA ARG A 320 -3.96 -13.26 3.27
C ARG A 320 -4.54 -11.96 2.74
N LEU A 321 -3.74 -11.11 2.08
CA LEU A 321 -4.23 -9.84 1.50
C LEU A 321 -4.80 -10.00 0.10
N GLY A 322 -4.71 -11.19 -0.52
CA GLY A 322 -5.37 -11.50 -1.78
C GLY A 322 -4.61 -11.09 -3.04
N PHE A 323 -3.32 -10.76 -2.95
CA PHE A 323 -2.51 -10.44 -4.15
C PHE A 323 -2.19 -11.67 -4.99
N GLY A 324 -2.17 -12.87 -4.41
CA GLY A 324 -2.00 -14.13 -5.14
C GLY A 324 -3.25 -14.59 -5.88
N ALA A 325 -3.21 -15.77 -6.49
CA ALA A 325 -4.40 -16.40 -7.04
C ALA A 325 -5.45 -16.62 -5.93
N PHE A 326 -6.72 -16.49 -6.27
CA PHE A 326 -7.80 -16.87 -5.36
C PHE A 326 -7.81 -18.38 -5.21
N VAL A 327 -7.68 -18.87 -4.00
CA VAL A 327 -7.71 -20.30 -3.71
C VAL A 327 -9.02 -20.64 -3.04
N PHE A 328 -9.86 -21.40 -3.74
CA PHE A 328 -11.09 -21.95 -3.18
C PHE A 328 -10.74 -23.08 -2.21
N ARG A 329 -11.29 -23.01 -1.00
CA ARG A 329 -10.99 -23.97 0.07
C ARG A 329 -12.26 -24.67 0.55
N SER A 330 -12.13 -25.92 0.92
CA SER A 330 -13.18 -26.66 1.62
C SER A 330 -13.41 -26.08 3.04
N PRO A 331 -14.46 -26.48 3.76
CA PRO A 331 -14.64 -26.11 5.16
C PRO A 331 -13.45 -26.49 6.04
N GLU A 332 -12.77 -27.59 5.71
CA GLU A 332 -11.58 -28.12 6.41
C GLU A 332 -10.30 -27.31 6.08
N GLY A 333 -10.36 -26.46 5.05
CA GLY A 333 -9.24 -25.60 4.63
C GLY A 333 -8.43 -26.15 3.45
N GLU A 334 -8.76 -27.30 2.90
CA GLU A 334 -8.09 -27.87 1.73
C GLU A 334 -8.36 -27.08 0.45
N ALA A 335 -7.34 -26.90 -0.38
CA ALA A 335 -7.47 -26.23 -1.66
C ALA A 335 -8.19 -27.13 -2.67
N ILE A 336 -9.29 -26.65 -3.25
CA ILE A 336 -10.12 -27.40 -4.22
C ILE A 336 -10.06 -26.84 -5.63
N ALA A 337 -9.82 -25.53 -5.78
CA ALA A 337 -9.69 -24.86 -7.06
C ALA A 337 -8.93 -23.54 -6.89
N SER A 338 -8.53 -22.92 -8.00
CA SER A 338 -7.92 -21.60 -7.97
C SER A 338 -8.35 -20.73 -9.14
N ALA A 339 -8.29 -19.39 -8.95
CA ALA A 339 -8.57 -18.42 -10.00
C ALA A 339 -7.51 -17.31 -9.96
N SER A 340 -6.92 -17.01 -11.11
CA SER A 340 -5.91 -15.96 -11.25
C SER A 340 -6.48 -14.62 -11.71
N ASP A 341 -7.61 -14.62 -12.42
CA ASP A 341 -8.25 -13.46 -13.00
C ASP A 341 -9.79 -13.52 -12.85
N LEU A 342 -10.48 -12.46 -13.29
CA LEU A 342 -11.94 -12.36 -13.20
C LEU A 342 -12.67 -13.43 -14.03
N ARG A 343 -12.05 -13.91 -15.12
CA ARG A 343 -12.67 -14.95 -15.97
C ARG A 343 -12.62 -16.30 -15.27
N SER A 344 -11.45 -16.70 -14.82
CA SER A 344 -11.29 -17.94 -14.06
C SER A 344 -12.07 -17.91 -12.75
N LEU A 345 -12.19 -16.74 -12.08
CA LEU A 345 -13.07 -16.61 -10.92
C LEU A 345 -14.53 -16.84 -11.27
N GLU A 346 -15.03 -16.27 -12.37
CA GLU A 346 -16.41 -16.50 -12.87
C GLU A 346 -16.66 -17.97 -13.17
N ASP A 347 -15.71 -18.62 -13.87
CA ASP A 347 -15.82 -20.03 -14.26
C ASP A 347 -15.82 -20.96 -13.04
N GLN A 348 -14.92 -20.71 -12.07
CA GLN A 348 -14.85 -21.51 -10.84
C GLN A 348 -16.08 -21.31 -9.95
N LEU A 349 -16.57 -20.08 -9.79
CA LEU A 349 -17.78 -19.81 -9.02
C LEU A 349 -18.99 -20.63 -9.47
N ALA A 350 -19.06 -20.98 -10.75
CA ALA A 350 -20.17 -21.79 -11.29
C ALA A 350 -20.11 -23.27 -10.86
N SER A 351 -18.92 -23.77 -10.47
CA SER A 351 -18.69 -25.21 -10.27
C SER A 351 -18.29 -25.61 -8.85
N ILE A 352 -17.82 -24.67 -8.01
CA ILE A 352 -17.36 -24.98 -6.65
C ILE A 352 -18.49 -25.49 -5.76
N PRO A 353 -18.20 -26.37 -4.76
CA PRO A 353 -19.16 -26.80 -3.76
C PRO A 353 -19.79 -25.63 -3.00
N GLN A 354 -21.05 -25.81 -2.58
CA GLN A 354 -21.80 -24.78 -1.86
C GLN A 354 -21.12 -24.36 -0.55
N GLU A 355 -20.59 -25.32 0.17
CA GLU A 355 -19.91 -25.10 1.45
C GLU A 355 -18.66 -24.19 1.29
N SER A 356 -17.88 -24.42 0.23
CA SER A 356 -16.74 -23.58 -0.13
C SER A 356 -17.17 -22.16 -0.47
N PHE A 357 -18.23 -22.01 -1.29
CA PHE A 357 -18.79 -20.71 -1.64
C PHE A 357 -19.21 -19.92 -0.39
N VAL A 358 -20.01 -20.54 0.49
CA VAL A 358 -20.49 -19.91 1.74
C VAL A 358 -19.33 -19.53 2.65
N ARG A 359 -18.31 -20.39 2.79
CA ARG A 359 -17.11 -20.09 3.55
C ARG A 359 -16.46 -18.77 3.09
N HIS A 360 -16.20 -18.64 1.79
CA HIS A 360 -15.53 -17.47 1.23
C HIS A 360 -16.38 -16.20 1.30
N CYS A 361 -17.71 -16.33 1.17
CA CYS A 361 -18.62 -15.19 1.41
C CYS A 361 -18.56 -14.71 2.84
N ASN A 362 -18.58 -15.61 3.83
CA ASN A 362 -18.57 -15.28 5.25
C ASN A 362 -17.27 -14.60 5.70
N HIS A 363 -16.14 -14.87 5.02
CA HIS A 363 -14.83 -14.28 5.32
C HIS A 363 -14.50 -13.06 4.47
N ASN A 364 -15.40 -12.58 3.61
CA ASN A 364 -15.16 -11.48 2.67
C ASN A 364 -13.97 -11.71 1.73
N ASP A 365 -13.59 -12.98 1.45
CA ASP A 365 -12.42 -13.32 0.66
C ASP A 365 -12.52 -12.80 -0.78
N PHE A 366 -13.71 -12.85 -1.39
CA PHE A 366 -13.93 -12.33 -2.75
C PHE A 366 -13.67 -10.84 -2.84
N SER A 367 -14.23 -10.04 -1.92
CA SER A 367 -14.04 -8.60 -1.92
C SER A 367 -12.57 -8.22 -1.66
N ARG A 368 -11.88 -8.92 -0.76
CA ARG A 368 -10.46 -8.71 -0.47
C ARG A 368 -9.59 -8.96 -1.70
N TRP A 369 -9.81 -10.09 -2.38
CA TRP A 369 -9.10 -10.44 -3.60
C TRP A 369 -9.34 -9.44 -4.74
N LEU A 370 -10.57 -8.92 -4.86
CA LEU A 370 -10.92 -7.88 -5.82
C LEU A 370 -10.25 -6.53 -5.50
N PHE A 371 -10.17 -6.15 -4.21
CA PHE A 371 -9.44 -4.95 -3.80
C PHE A 371 -7.95 -5.03 -4.16
N ALA A 372 -7.31 -6.18 -3.93
CA ALA A 372 -5.91 -6.39 -4.31
C ALA A 372 -5.67 -6.21 -5.83
N ARG A 373 -6.71 -6.40 -6.63
CA ARG A 373 -6.71 -6.22 -8.11
C ARG A 373 -7.24 -4.88 -8.57
N THR A 374 -7.42 -3.93 -7.64
CA THR A 374 -7.98 -2.61 -7.95
C THR A 374 -9.37 -2.62 -8.58
N GLU A 375 -10.09 -3.74 -8.49
CA GLU A 375 -11.50 -3.85 -8.86
C GLU A 375 -12.41 -3.29 -7.76
N ILE A 376 -12.13 -2.05 -7.35
CA ILE A 376 -12.70 -1.39 -6.15
C ILE A 376 -14.23 -1.36 -6.20
N SER A 377 -14.82 -1.02 -7.37
CA SER A 377 -16.28 -0.96 -7.51
C SER A 377 -16.94 -2.31 -7.27
N LEU A 378 -16.37 -3.38 -7.85
CA LEU A 378 -16.91 -4.74 -7.69
C LEU A 378 -16.72 -5.24 -6.26
N ALA A 379 -15.56 -4.95 -5.67
CA ALA A 379 -15.26 -5.28 -4.29
C ALA A 379 -16.21 -4.59 -3.29
N ASN A 380 -16.52 -3.31 -3.50
CA ASN A 380 -17.47 -2.56 -2.67
C ASN A 380 -18.91 -3.07 -2.80
N ILE A 381 -19.27 -3.64 -3.96
CA ILE A 381 -20.57 -4.32 -4.13
C ILE A 381 -20.59 -5.63 -3.32
N PHE A 382 -19.50 -6.42 -3.35
CA PHE A 382 -19.46 -7.74 -2.72
C PHE A 382 -19.32 -7.67 -1.20
N ARG A 383 -18.54 -6.72 -0.67
CA ARG A 383 -18.21 -6.63 0.75
C ARG A 383 -19.43 -6.58 1.69
N PRO A 384 -20.49 -5.80 1.43
CA PRO A 384 -21.65 -5.73 2.32
C PRO A 384 -22.63 -6.87 2.18
N LEU A 385 -22.47 -7.76 1.16
CA LEU A 385 -23.43 -8.84 0.92
C LEU A 385 -23.34 -9.90 2.00
N ARG A 386 -24.51 -10.34 2.44
CA ARG A 386 -24.67 -11.43 3.41
C ARG A 386 -25.64 -12.47 2.83
N ALA A 387 -25.55 -13.70 3.33
CA ALA A 387 -26.44 -14.78 2.92
C ALA A 387 -27.93 -14.41 3.06
N GLU A 388 -28.24 -13.60 4.07
CA GLU A 388 -29.62 -13.15 4.40
C GLU A 388 -30.20 -12.17 3.36
N ASP A 389 -29.35 -11.55 2.53
CA ASP A 389 -29.79 -10.62 1.47
C ASP A 389 -30.38 -11.39 0.26
N PHE A 390 -30.26 -12.72 0.22
CA PHE A 390 -30.66 -13.59 -0.88
C PHE A 390 -31.67 -14.65 -0.45
N GLN A 391 -32.46 -15.15 -1.40
CA GLN A 391 -33.44 -16.22 -1.14
C GLN A 391 -32.77 -17.55 -0.81
N ASP A 392 -31.66 -17.83 -1.49
CA ASP A 392 -30.86 -19.04 -1.33
C ASP A 392 -29.41 -18.80 -1.77
N VAL A 393 -28.55 -19.77 -1.51
CA VAL A 393 -27.13 -19.69 -1.82
C VAL A 393 -26.90 -19.59 -3.34
N GLU A 394 -27.71 -20.25 -4.16
CA GLU A 394 -27.57 -20.21 -5.61
C GLU A 394 -28.00 -18.85 -6.19
N SER A 395 -28.95 -18.16 -5.58
CA SER A 395 -29.29 -16.78 -5.94
C SER A 395 -28.15 -15.82 -5.63
N HIS A 396 -27.46 -15.99 -4.49
CA HIS A 396 -26.26 -15.25 -4.14
C HIS A 396 -25.14 -15.52 -5.15
N ARG A 397 -24.85 -16.79 -5.44
CA ARG A 397 -23.85 -17.21 -6.42
C ARG A 397 -24.09 -16.61 -7.81
N ARG A 398 -25.32 -16.71 -8.33
CA ARG A 398 -25.72 -16.12 -9.61
C ARG A 398 -25.54 -14.60 -9.64
N TYR A 399 -25.81 -13.92 -8.52
CA TYR A 399 -25.59 -12.48 -8.42
C TYR A 399 -24.11 -12.12 -8.54
N LEU A 400 -23.21 -12.83 -7.85
CA LEU A 400 -21.75 -12.59 -7.96
C LEU A 400 -21.28 -12.85 -9.41
N ILE A 401 -21.65 -13.99 -10.00
CA ILE A 401 -21.29 -14.34 -11.38
C ILE A 401 -21.77 -13.27 -12.38
N SER A 402 -23.03 -12.83 -12.26
CA SER A 402 -23.59 -11.82 -13.16
C SER A 402 -22.88 -10.46 -13.02
N SER A 403 -22.51 -10.09 -11.79
CA SER A 403 -21.78 -8.84 -11.51
C SER A 403 -20.36 -8.88 -12.09
N ILE A 404 -19.64 -10.00 -11.94
CA ILE A 404 -18.32 -10.21 -12.55
C ILE A 404 -18.42 -10.14 -14.08
N ARG A 405 -19.38 -10.85 -14.67
CA ARG A 405 -19.61 -10.87 -16.12
C ARG A 405 -19.91 -9.49 -16.66
N ARG A 406 -20.78 -8.72 -15.98
CA ARG A 406 -21.09 -7.33 -16.36
C ARG A 406 -19.82 -6.45 -16.28
N ARG A 407 -19.02 -6.56 -15.23
CA ARG A 407 -17.77 -5.79 -15.09
C ARG A 407 -16.77 -6.12 -16.20
N ARG A 408 -16.60 -7.40 -16.55
CA ARG A 408 -15.72 -7.83 -17.64
C ARG A 408 -16.19 -7.26 -19.00
N LYS A 409 -17.49 -7.29 -19.28
CA LYS A 409 -18.05 -6.70 -20.51
C LYS A 409 -17.83 -5.18 -20.58
N LEU A 410 -17.98 -4.46 -19.45
CA LEU A 410 -17.72 -3.02 -19.40
C LEU A 410 -16.23 -2.69 -19.64
N ARG A 411 -15.31 -3.51 -19.12
CA ARG A 411 -13.87 -3.36 -19.41
C ARG A 411 -13.57 -3.56 -20.89
N GLN A 412 -14.18 -4.54 -21.54
CA GLN A 412 -14.02 -4.77 -22.98
C GLN A 412 -14.56 -3.62 -23.81
N LYS A 413 -15.72 -3.05 -23.46
CA LYS A 413 -16.28 -1.86 -24.14
C LYS A 413 -15.42 -0.62 -23.97
N GLY A 414 -14.79 -0.41 -22.82
CA GLY A 414 -13.88 0.72 -22.59
C GLY A 414 -12.56 0.66 -23.39
N VAL A 415 -12.23 -0.51 -23.94
CA VAL A 415 -11.05 -0.74 -24.80
C VAL A 415 -11.38 -0.59 -26.26
N VAL A 416 -12.61 -0.91 -26.65
CA VAL A 416 -13.12 -0.74 -28.01
C VAL A 416 -14.14 0.39 -27.95
N VAL A 417 -13.73 1.56 -28.38
CA VAL A 417 -14.62 2.73 -28.48
C VAL A 417 -15.85 2.31 -29.30
N ASP A 418 -17.01 2.26 -28.63
CA ASP A 418 -18.33 2.01 -29.22
C ASP A 418 -18.37 0.98 -30.36
N PHE A 419 -17.80 -0.21 -30.09
CA PHE A 419 -17.93 -1.31 -31.02
C PHE A 419 -19.24 -2.04 -30.75
N ASP A 420 -20.28 -1.69 -31.49
CA ASP A 420 -21.45 -2.54 -31.65
C ASP A 420 -21.15 -3.48 -32.83
N PRO A 421 -21.14 -4.82 -32.61
CA PRO A 421 -20.92 -5.76 -33.70
C PRO A 421 -21.95 -5.64 -34.85
N GLU A 422 -23.13 -5.07 -34.58
CA GLU A 422 -24.17 -4.81 -35.58
C GLU A 422 -23.88 -3.56 -36.42
N ASP A 423 -23.04 -2.62 -35.89
CA ASP A 423 -22.63 -1.40 -36.59
C ASP A 423 -21.26 -1.54 -37.29
N PHE A 424 -20.60 -2.71 -37.18
CA PHE A 424 -19.30 -2.94 -37.79
C PHE A 424 -19.41 -3.28 -39.26
N ASP A 425 -19.10 -2.31 -40.11
CA ASP A 425 -18.87 -2.52 -41.52
C ASP A 425 -17.36 -2.56 -41.81
N PRO A 426 -16.81 -3.79 -42.09
CA PRO A 426 -15.38 -3.97 -42.32
C PRO A 426 -14.81 -3.14 -43.48
N GLU A 427 -15.61 -2.81 -44.50
CA GLU A 427 -15.16 -2.07 -45.67
C GLU A 427 -14.99 -0.58 -45.37
N THR A 428 -15.88 0.01 -44.57
CA THR A 428 -15.80 1.43 -44.17
C THR A 428 -14.74 1.75 -43.11
N GLU A 429 -14.44 0.83 -42.20
CA GLU A 429 -13.43 1.02 -41.17
C GLU A 429 -11.99 0.83 -41.74
N PHE A 430 -11.77 -0.08 -42.68
CA PHE A 430 -10.51 -0.18 -43.39
C PHE A 430 -10.17 1.05 -44.23
N MET A 431 -11.17 1.73 -44.81
CA MET A 431 -10.96 2.98 -45.55
C MET A 431 -10.53 4.15 -44.65
N LYS A 432 -11.03 4.25 -43.41
CA LYS A 432 -10.64 5.30 -42.45
C LYS A 432 -9.19 5.16 -42.00
N ILE A 433 -8.68 3.95 -41.85
CA ILE A 433 -7.28 3.67 -41.49
C ILE A 433 -6.33 3.97 -42.67
N GLY A 434 -6.78 3.74 -43.92
CA GLY A 434 -5.98 3.95 -45.13
C GLY A 434 -5.82 5.43 -45.55
N THR A 435 -6.70 6.34 -45.15
CA THR A 435 -6.67 7.75 -45.53
C THR A 435 -5.95 8.68 -44.57
N GLY A 436 -5.55 8.20 -43.40
CA GLY A 436 -4.82 8.95 -42.34
C GLY A 436 -3.30 9.10 -42.58
N SER A 437 -2.72 8.50 -43.65
CA SER A 437 -1.28 8.41 -43.83
C SER A 437 -0.69 9.14 -45.05
N LEU A 438 -1.42 10.00 -45.73
CA LEU A 438 -0.88 10.79 -46.85
C LEU A 438 -1.32 12.26 -46.79
N GLY A 439 -0.70 13.01 -45.90
CA GLY A 439 -0.89 14.47 -45.77
C GLY A 439 0.24 15.11 -44.99
N GLY A 440 1.49 14.88 -45.40
CA GLY A 440 2.65 15.59 -44.90
C GLY A 440 3.23 16.50 -46.00
N LYS A 441 3.12 17.80 -45.81
CA LYS A 441 4.10 18.78 -46.30
C LYS A 441 4.64 19.52 -45.10
#